data_3ee603151866d5be8f3dc62710f66948
#
_entry.id   3ee603151866d5be8f3dc62710f66948
#
_cell.length_a   1.000
_cell.length_b   1.000
_cell.length_c   1.000
_cell.angle_alpha   90.00
_cell.angle_beta   90.00
_cell.angle_gamma   90.00
#
_symmetry.space_group_name_H-M   'P 1'
#
loop_
_entity.id
_entity.type
_entity.pdbx_description
1 polymer ?
#
loop_
_entity_poly.entity_id
_entity_poly.type
_entity_poly.pdbx_seq_one_letter_code
_entity_poly.pdbx_strand_id
1 'polypeptide(L)'
;MKMAIRLTAILLSAMIATAAYAADKPHMPQLDIGKGGDVKCVEEPKEMRKIHMNLLKHQRDETMHKGIRGQKHSLADCVECHASKETNNVLGSDKAFCQGCHTYAAVKLDCFECHTSKRKVTAEASK
;
A
#
# COMPACT_ATOMS: atom_id res chain seq x y z
N MET A 1 -6.74 -31.12 -48.61
CA MET A 1 -7.58 -30.07 -47.95
C MET A 1 -7.77 -30.33 -46.45
N LYS A 2 -8.21 -31.51 -45.98
CA LYS A 2 -8.41 -31.82 -44.54
C LYS A 2 -7.13 -31.72 -43.68
N MET A 3 -5.97 -32.07 -44.24
CA MET A 3 -4.68 -32.02 -43.53
C MET A 3 -4.17 -30.60 -43.33
N ALA A 4 -4.35 -29.71 -44.32
CA ALA A 4 -3.98 -28.29 -44.22
C ALA A 4 -4.85 -27.57 -43.15
N ILE A 5 -6.15 -27.86 -43.09
CA ILE A 5 -7.06 -27.26 -42.09
C ILE A 5 -6.67 -27.68 -40.65
N ARG A 6 -6.23 -28.93 -40.47
CA ARG A 6 -5.78 -29.43 -39.15
C ARG A 6 -4.48 -28.79 -38.72
N LEU A 7 -3.53 -28.58 -39.64
CA LEU A 7 -2.26 -27.88 -39.35
C LEU A 7 -2.48 -26.42 -39.01
N THR A 8 -3.36 -25.70 -39.71
CA THR A 8 -3.68 -24.31 -39.38
C THR A 8 -4.39 -24.15 -38.05
N ALA A 9 -5.28 -25.08 -37.69
CA ALA A 9 -5.95 -25.07 -36.38
C ALA A 9 -4.98 -25.31 -35.22
N ILE A 10 -4.00 -26.21 -35.39
CA ILE A 10 -2.96 -26.46 -34.37
C ILE A 10 -2.04 -25.24 -34.19
N LEU A 11 -1.65 -24.60 -35.28
CA LEU A 11 -0.81 -23.38 -35.21
C LEU A 11 -1.55 -22.22 -34.55
N LEU A 12 -2.84 -22.06 -34.84
CA LEU A 12 -3.66 -21.01 -34.23
C LEU A 12 -3.86 -21.24 -32.72
N SER A 13 -4.09 -22.48 -32.30
CA SER A 13 -4.20 -22.83 -30.89
C SER A 13 -2.89 -22.64 -30.12
N ALA A 14 -1.75 -22.92 -30.73
CA ALA A 14 -0.44 -22.68 -30.12
C ALA A 14 -0.15 -21.17 -29.94
N MET A 15 -0.56 -20.31 -30.86
CA MET A 15 -0.42 -18.85 -30.72
C MET A 15 -1.29 -18.28 -29.60
N ILE A 16 -2.51 -18.82 -29.41
CA ILE A 16 -3.38 -18.38 -28.32
C ILE A 16 -2.83 -18.80 -26.95
N ALA A 17 -2.23 -19.98 -26.86
CA ALA A 17 -1.62 -20.47 -25.62
C ALA A 17 -0.43 -19.63 -25.16
N THR A 18 0.38 -19.09 -26.07
CA THR A 18 1.53 -18.26 -25.71
C THR A 18 1.12 -16.86 -25.22
N ALA A 19 0.00 -16.32 -25.67
CA ALA A 19 -0.53 -15.04 -25.19
C ALA A 19 -1.02 -15.12 -23.73
N ALA A 20 -1.47 -16.26 -23.26
CA ALA A 20 -1.93 -16.44 -21.89
C ALA A 20 -0.80 -16.48 -20.84
N TYR A 21 0.44 -16.76 -21.23
CA TYR A 21 1.60 -16.78 -20.33
C TYR A 21 2.25 -15.42 -20.09
N ALA A 22 1.85 -14.40 -20.85
CA ALA A 22 2.33 -13.02 -20.67
C ALA A 22 1.52 -12.23 -19.65
N ALA A 23 0.73 -12.88 -18.80
CA ALA A 23 0.09 -12.25 -17.66
C ALA A 23 1.18 -11.72 -16.73
N ASP A 24 1.30 -10.40 -16.70
CA ASP A 24 2.30 -9.67 -15.92
C ASP A 24 2.23 -10.14 -14.47
N LYS A 25 3.39 -10.48 -13.89
CA LYS A 25 3.46 -10.85 -12.48
C LYS A 25 2.90 -9.68 -11.68
N PRO A 26 2.03 -9.92 -10.69
CA PRO A 26 1.47 -8.85 -9.88
C PRO A 26 2.62 -8.00 -9.31
N HIS A 27 2.76 -6.81 -9.85
CA HIS A 27 3.83 -5.89 -9.48
C HIS A 27 3.40 -5.09 -8.25
N MET A 28 4.13 -5.24 -7.15
CA MET A 28 3.92 -4.41 -5.97
C MET A 28 4.07 -2.93 -6.33
N PRO A 29 3.18 -2.05 -5.89
CA PRO A 29 3.26 -0.64 -6.19
C PRO A 29 4.58 -0.04 -5.67
N GLN A 30 5.17 0.86 -6.46
CA GLN A 30 6.32 1.66 -6.06
C GLN A 30 5.82 2.79 -5.15
N LEU A 31 6.06 2.67 -3.85
CA LEU A 31 5.54 3.62 -2.87
C LEU A 31 6.54 4.76 -2.61
N ASP A 32 6.03 5.98 -2.54
CA ASP A 32 6.77 7.13 -2.03
C ASP A 32 6.67 7.15 -0.49
N ILE A 33 7.81 6.95 0.17
CA ILE A 33 7.92 6.87 1.62
C ILE A 33 8.70 8.10 2.11
N GLY A 34 8.02 8.99 2.83
CA GLY A 34 8.56 10.29 3.22
C GLY A 34 9.88 10.25 3.99
N LYS A 35 9.94 9.51 5.09
CA LYS A 35 11.16 9.31 5.89
C LYS A 35 11.84 7.97 5.60
N GLY A 36 11.37 7.24 4.57
CA GLY A 36 11.83 5.89 4.27
C GLY A 36 13.29 5.85 3.85
N GLY A 37 13.97 4.79 4.25
CA GLY A 37 15.36 4.50 3.94
C GLY A 37 16.29 4.65 5.13
N ASP A 38 16.20 5.75 5.87
CA ASP A 38 17.14 6.08 6.95
C ASP A 38 16.59 5.74 8.36
N VAL A 39 15.30 5.45 8.46
CA VAL A 39 14.63 5.17 9.74
C VAL A 39 14.17 3.71 9.80
N LYS A 40 14.57 3.02 10.86
CA LYS A 40 14.14 1.64 11.10
C LYS A 40 12.62 1.60 11.32
N CYS A 41 11.92 0.74 10.59
CA CYS A 41 10.52 0.47 10.80
C CYS A 41 10.24 -0.02 12.24
N VAL A 42 9.07 0.29 12.78
CA VAL A 42 8.69 -0.11 14.15
C VAL A 42 8.59 -1.63 14.33
N GLU A 43 8.26 -2.34 13.25
CA GLU A 43 8.29 -3.80 13.16
C GLU A 43 8.97 -4.22 11.86
N GLU A 44 9.29 -5.49 11.71
CA GLU A 44 9.83 -6.04 10.48
C GLU A 44 8.81 -5.83 9.34
N PRO A 45 9.19 -5.25 8.17
CA PRO A 45 8.24 -4.83 7.12
C PRO A 45 7.36 -5.95 6.56
N LYS A 46 7.87 -7.17 6.48
CA LYS A 46 7.12 -8.31 5.99
C LYS A 46 6.01 -8.72 6.98
N GLU A 47 6.31 -8.65 8.26
CA GLU A 47 5.35 -8.94 9.32
C GLU A 47 4.33 -7.79 9.44
N MET A 48 4.80 -6.54 9.42
CA MET A 48 3.92 -5.36 9.48
C MET A 48 2.84 -5.39 8.40
N ARG A 49 3.16 -5.79 7.17
CA ARG A 49 2.16 -5.93 6.10
C ARG A 49 1.01 -6.89 6.43
N LYS A 50 1.27 -7.90 7.26
CA LYS A 50 0.24 -8.88 7.64
C LYS A 50 -0.59 -8.44 8.84
N ILE A 51 0.05 -7.81 9.82
CA ILE A 51 -0.56 -7.61 11.15
C ILE A 51 -0.92 -6.16 11.47
N HIS A 52 -0.52 -5.16 10.63
CA HIS A 52 -0.72 -3.73 10.95
C HIS A 52 -2.17 -3.38 11.30
N MET A 53 -3.16 -4.02 10.67
CA MET A 53 -4.56 -3.78 11.00
C MET A 53 -4.88 -4.20 12.43
N ASN A 54 -4.35 -5.32 12.91
CA ASN A 54 -4.56 -5.77 14.29
C ASN A 54 -3.87 -4.84 15.28
N LEU A 55 -2.67 -4.36 14.96
CA LEU A 55 -1.94 -3.38 15.79
C LEU A 55 -2.69 -2.04 15.88
N LEU A 56 -3.22 -1.54 14.75
CA LEU A 56 -4.00 -0.31 14.72
C LEU A 56 -5.34 -0.47 15.46
N LYS A 57 -6.02 -1.60 15.34
CA LYS A 57 -7.23 -1.90 16.11
C LYS A 57 -6.95 -1.92 17.61
N HIS A 58 -5.89 -2.61 18.03
CA HIS A 58 -5.49 -2.65 19.44
C HIS A 58 -5.20 -1.23 19.95
N GLN A 59 -4.41 -0.44 19.23
CA GLN A 59 -4.11 0.94 19.61
C GLN A 59 -5.37 1.82 19.69
N ARG A 60 -6.31 1.65 18.75
CA ARG A 60 -7.59 2.35 18.77
C ARG A 60 -8.38 2.01 20.05
N ASP A 61 -8.47 0.74 20.38
CA ASP A 61 -9.24 0.27 21.54
C ASP A 61 -8.61 0.78 22.86
N GLU A 62 -7.28 0.78 22.99
CA GLU A 62 -6.57 1.40 24.10
C GLU A 62 -6.85 2.90 24.22
N THR A 63 -6.85 3.60 23.08
CA THR A 63 -7.13 5.04 23.05
C THR A 63 -8.58 5.36 23.39
N MET A 64 -9.53 4.64 22.81
CA MET A 64 -10.96 4.92 22.97
C MET A 64 -11.50 4.52 24.35
N HIS A 65 -11.05 3.40 24.89
CA HIS A 65 -11.57 2.88 26.16
C HIS A 65 -10.75 3.30 27.39
N LYS A 66 -9.46 3.58 27.22
CA LYS A 66 -8.55 3.88 28.33
C LYS A 66 -7.86 5.24 28.23
N GLY A 67 -8.07 5.99 27.15
CA GLY A 67 -7.42 7.29 26.92
C GLY A 67 -5.91 7.21 26.64
N ILE A 68 -5.36 6.01 26.40
CA ILE A 68 -3.93 5.81 26.20
C ILE A 68 -3.54 6.23 24.78
N ARG A 69 -2.62 7.19 24.65
CA ARG A 69 -2.17 7.78 23.38
C ARG A 69 -0.65 7.66 23.25
N GLY A 70 -0.16 7.81 21.99
CA GLY A 70 1.29 7.90 21.72
C GLY A 70 2.05 6.60 21.94
N GLN A 71 1.42 5.45 21.79
CA GLN A 71 2.11 4.16 21.82
C GLN A 71 2.78 3.84 20.49
N LYS A 72 3.63 2.81 20.50
CA LYS A 72 4.46 2.32 19.38
C LYS A 72 3.73 2.22 18.03
N HIS A 73 2.44 1.86 18.02
CA HIS A 73 1.64 1.65 16.81
C HIS A 73 0.59 2.74 16.58
N SER A 74 0.91 3.97 16.94
CA SER A 74 0.05 5.14 16.71
C SER A 74 -0.16 5.41 15.22
N LEU A 75 -1.42 5.54 14.77
CA LEU A 75 -1.72 5.92 13.38
C LEU A 75 -1.11 7.28 13.01
N ALA A 76 -1.12 8.24 13.93
CA ALA A 76 -0.52 9.56 13.70
C ALA A 76 0.99 9.46 13.42
N ASP A 77 1.71 8.62 14.15
CA ASP A 77 3.14 8.42 13.96
C ASP A 77 3.44 7.64 12.66
N CYS A 78 2.57 6.70 12.29
CA CYS A 78 2.64 6.06 10.98
C CYS A 78 2.51 7.07 9.84
N VAL A 79 1.52 7.97 9.90
CA VAL A 79 1.34 9.05 8.92
C VAL A 79 2.55 9.98 8.92
N GLU A 80 3.08 10.35 10.10
CA GLU A 80 4.25 11.23 10.22
C GLU A 80 5.50 10.66 9.52
N CYS A 81 5.70 9.35 9.59
CA CYS A 81 6.83 8.68 8.93
C CYS A 81 6.58 8.37 7.46
N HIS A 82 5.37 7.96 7.09
CA HIS A 82 5.06 7.38 5.78
C HIS A 82 4.44 8.35 4.79
N ALA A 83 4.05 9.57 5.20
CA ALA A 83 3.54 10.57 4.26
C ALA A 83 4.61 10.96 3.24
N SER A 84 4.21 11.04 1.97
CA SER A 84 5.06 11.43 0.83
C SER A 84 5.84 12.73 1.12
N LYS A 85 7.05 12.83 0.62
CA LYS A 85 7.84 14.07 0.68
C LYS A 85 7.23 15.18 -0.18
N GLU A 86 6.61 14.81 -1.29
CA GLU A 86 6.06 15.76 -2.25
C GLU A 86 4.68 16.28 -1.83
N THR A 87 3.79 15.37 -1.44
CA THR A 87 2.39 15.71 -1.17
C THR A 87 2.06 15.86 0.31
N ASN A 88 2.98 15.50 1.18
CA ASN A 88 2.79 15.45 2.64
C ASN A 88 1.59 14.59 3.08
N ASN A 89 1.25 13.57 2.29
CA ASN A 89 0.03 12.78 2.43
C ASN A 89 0.32 11.28 2.24
N VAL A 90 -0.41 10.42 2.93
CA VAL A 90 -0.41 8.96 2.72
C VAL A 90 -1.48 8.51 1.74
N LEU A 91 -2.31 9.46 1.25
CA LEU A 91 -3.36 9.27 0.24
C LEU A 91 -3.13 10.21 -0.94
N GLY A 92 -3.96 10.08 -1.99
CA GLY A 92 -4.02 11.00 -3.13
C GLY A 92 -3.34 10.50 -4.40
N SER A 93 -2.61 9.38 -4.34
CA SER A 93 -2.04 8.73 -5.52
C SER A 93 -1.73 7.25 -5.27
N ASP A 94 -1.54 6.50 -6.35
CA ASP A 94 -1.12 5.08 -6.26
C ASP A 94 0.30 4.90 -5.72
N LYS A 95 1.08 5.98 -5.63
CA LYS A 95 2.41 5.99 -5.01
C LYS A 95 2.34 6.35 -3.52
N ALA A 96 1.23 6.92 -3.04
CA ALA A 96 1.06 7.25 -1.63
C ALA A 96 1.02 5.99 -0.78
N PHE A 97 1.70 5.99 0.36
CA PHE A 97 2.04 4.78 1.10
C PHE A 97 0.84 3.90 1.45
N CYS A 98 -0.19 4.45 2.06
CA CYS A 98 -1.38 3.67 2.41
C CYS A 98 -2.21 3.36 1.17
N GLN A 99 -2.50 4.38 0.35
CA GLN A 99 -3.38 4.22 -0.80
C GLN A 99 -2.83 3.23 -1.82
N GLY A 100 -1.56 3.29 -2.16
CA GLY A 100 -0.98 2.41 -3.18
C GLY A 100 -1.15 0.93 -2.85
N CYS A 101 -0.83 0.51 -1.62
CA CYS A 101 -1.03 -0.87 -1.19
C CYS A 101 -2.51 -1.24 -1.07
N HIS A 102 -3.34 -0.35 -0.52
CA HIS A 102 -4.76 -0.64 -0.30
C HIS A 102 -5.56 -0.67 -1.61
N THR A 103 -5.24 0.18 -2.58
CA THR A 103 -5.79 0.10 -3.94
C THR A 103 -5.39 -1.21 -4.61
N TYR A 104 -4.11 -1.59 -4.53
CA TYR A 104 -3.63 -2.86 -5.06
C TYR A 104 -4.34 -4.07 -4.44
N ALA A 105 -4.59 -4.03 -3.14
CA ALA A 105 -5.28 -5.10 -2.41
C ALA A 105 -6.81 -5.02 -2.50
N ALA A 106 -7.38 -4.01 -3.17
CA ALA A 106 -8.81 -3.71 -3.22
C ALA A 106 -9.47 -3.56 -1.84
N VAL A 107 -8.77 -2.95 -0.89
CA VAL A 107 -9.23 -2.73 0.49
C VAL A 107 -9.48 -1.25 0.74
N LYS A 108 -10.69 -0.91 1.22
CA LYS A 108 -11.06 0.46 1.57
C LYS A 108 -10.32 0.94 2.84
N LEU A 109 -9.92 2.21 2.84
CA LEU A 109 -9.30 2.89 3.98
C LEU A 109 -10.32 3.78 4.70
N ASP A 110 -10.97 3.26 5.73
CA ASP A 110 -11.97 4.00 6.52
C ASP A 110 -11.35 4.93 7.58
N CYS A 111 -10.10 4.69 7.95
CA CYS A 111 -9.41 5.45 9.00
C CYS A 111 -9.42 6.96 8.76
N PHE A 112 -9.30 7.36 7.50
CA PHE A 112 -9.19 8.76 7.09
C PHE A 112 -10.53 9.48 6.87
N GLU A 113 -11.64 8.85 7.21
CA GLU A 113 -12.94 9.52 7.36
C GLU A 113 -12.96 10.38 8.65
N CYS A 114 -12.13 10.02 9.66
CA CYS A 114 -12.02 10.73 10.91
C CYS A 114 -10.60 11.24 11.22
N HIS A 115 -9.56 10.61 10.67
CA HIS A 115 -8.17 10.97 10.91
C HIS A 115 -7.57 11.73 9.73
N THR A 116 -6.66 12.66 10.00
CA THR A 116 -5.89 13.29 8.93
C THR A 116 -4.96 12.28 8.25
N SER A 117 -4.90 12.33 6.93
CA SER A 117 -3.94 11.57 6.12
C SER A 117 -2.63 12.32 5.89
N LYS A 118 -2.52 13.56 6.42
CA LYS A 118 -1.38 14.43 6.23
C LYS A 118 -0.51 14.48 7.48
N ARG A 119 0.79 14.62 7.26
CA ARG A 119 1.78 14.92 8.30
C ARG A 119 1.47 16.27 8.95
N LYS A 120 1.76 16.40 10.23
CA LYS A 120 1.74 17.70 10.90
C LYS A 120 2.83 18.59 10.28
N VAL A 121 2.44 19.72 9.70
CA VAL A 121 3.40 20.72 9.22
C VAL A 121 3.88 21.49 10.45
N THR A 122 5.12 21.28 10.86
CA THR A 122 5.76 22.20 11.81
C THR A 122 6.07 23.50 11.07
N ALA A 123 5.78 24.63 11.68
CA ALA A 123 5.92 25.96 11.08
C ALA A 123 7.35 26.31 10.60
N GLU A 124 8.34 25.45 10.88
CA GLU A 124 9.74 25.64 10.48
C GLU A 124 10.05 25.19 9.04
N ALA A 125 9.14 24.45 8.38
CA ALA A 125 9.36 23.96 7.02
C ALA A 125 8.90 24.93 5.91
N SER A 126 8.45 26.15 6.26
CA SER A 126 7.94 27.17 5.32
C SER A 126 8.84 28.38 5.17
N LYS A 127 10.14 28.23 5.41
CA LYS A 127 11.13 29.31 5.15
C LYS A 127 12.05 28.92 4.01
#